data_29b533f1f5d38f389c58d96c6379fa87
#
_entry.id   29b533f1f5d38f389c58d96c6379fa87
#
_cell.length_a   1.000
_cell.length_b   1.000
_cell.length_c   1.000
_cell.angle_alpha   90.00
_cell.angle_beta   90.00
_cell.angle_gamma   90.00
#
_symmetry.space_group_name_H-M   'P 1'
#
loop_
_entity.id
_entity.type
_entity.pdbx_description
1 polymer ?
#
loop_
_entity_poly.entity_id
_entity_poly.type
_entity_poly.pdbx_seq_one_letter_code
_entity_poly.pdbx_strand_id
1 'polypeptide(L)'
;TAAMFGANYERVRAIARRLRKQLNLGHEASNAKTEEKTVFTENQNGATATCEDSKRVKSLDDLLKACKVDLNVWEVDKYDIGTYEVTGFDNNRKPITVTMYRTKAWLKKINPMLNIKKIREELVEDLTPLFGHIPKHNFNNDFYDDNPHLLEINATDLHLGKIGIKGDEYSLDIARERMLSSLEHLMQRSSGFFINQILFIVGNDFLNSDRDFPIPTTTKGTPQENTNSHIDIYRAGRKLIVECVNILSTMAKVHVCIVPGNHDRESMMHIGDALELFYESNDNVTVDNTDCMMKHYLYGKCLIINDHGNGPKTSDLPGIISQRYRSIWSDVDYVEVHRGHLHTNKSMKLQAVEELNGLTVRNLSSMSATDRWHDDKGYVGNIKRASAFVWSKYNGVQAKINYN
;
A
#
# COMPACT_ATOMS: atom_id res chain seq x y z
N THR A 1 -4.87 -1.39 67.19
CA THR A 1 -5.58 -0.55 66.20
C THR A 1 -4.63 0.23 65.26
N ALA A 2 -3.39 0.45 65.65
CA ALA A 2 -2.40 1.16 64.82
C ALA A 2 -1.84 0.31 63.64
N ALA A 3 -1.79 -1.00 63.80
CA ALA A 3 -1.22 -1.91 62.78
C ALA A 3 -2.12 -2.14 61.56
N MET A 4 -3.45 -2.00 61.67
CA MET A 4 -4.36 -2.12 60.52
C MET A 4 -4.39 -0.92 59.60
N PHE A 5 -3.89 0.22 60.02
CA PHE A 5 -3.88 1.47 59.24
C PHE A 5 -2.47 1.88 58.74
N GLY A 6 -1.43 1.13 59.11
CA GLY A 6 -0.05 1.50 58.79
C GLY A 6 0.25 1.60 57.28
N ALA A 7 -0.18 0.63 56.51
CA ALA A 7 0.06 0.62 55.07
C ALA A 7 -0.78 1.67 54.29
N ASN A 8 -1.98 2.00 54.79
CA ASN A 8 -2.80 3.07 54.23
C ASN A 8 -2.30 4.46 54.64
N TYR A 9 -1.79 4.59 55.87
CA TYR A 9 -1.31 5.89 56.36
C TYR A 9 -0.06 6.38 55.64
N GLU A 10 0.91 5.50 55.41
CA GLU A 10 2.10 5.83 54.59
C GLU A 10 1.74 6.17 53.15
N ARG A 11 0.79 5.47 52.59
CA ARG A 11 0.27 5.77 51.23
C ARG A 11 -0.43 7.13 51.17
N VAL A 12 -1.28 7.42 52.14
CA VAL A 12 -1.95 8.73 52.27
C VAL A 12 -0.93 9.83 52.52
N ARG A 13 0.11 9.60 53.33
CA ARG A 13 1.20 10.55 53.59
C ARG A 13 2.04 10.77 52.33
N ALA A 14 2.32 9.75 51.54
CA ALA A 14 3.02 9.86 50.25
C ALA A 14 2.21 10.67 49.23
N ILE A 15 0.89 10.42 49.16
CA ILE A 15 -0.04 11.19 48.34
C ILE A 15 -0.12 12.62 48.78
N ALA A 16 -0.25 12.89 50.10
CA ALA A 16 -0.29 14.24 50.66
C ALA A 16 1.02 15.03 50.43
N ARG A 17 2.18 14.38 50.54
CA ARG A 17 3.50 15.00 50.21
C ARG A 17 3.58 15.33 48.71
N ARG A 18 3.10 14.43 47.85
CA ARG A 18 3.06 14.61 46.39
C ARG A 18 2.18 15.78 46.01
N LEU A 19 0.95 15.84 46.59
CA LEU A 19 -0.01 16.92 46.36
C LEU A 19 0.47 18.28 46.89
N ARG A 20 1.15 18.34 48.06
CA ARG A 20 1.78 19.55 48.54
C ARG A 20 2.86 20.07 47.57
N LYS A 21 3.59 19.18 46.92
CA LYS A 21 4.60 19.51 45.90
C LYS A 21 3.94 19.93 44.57
N GLN A 22 2.81 19.33 44.18
CA GLN A 22 2.06 19.66 42.96
C GLN A 22 1.23 20.96 43.09
N LEU A 23 0.76 21.28 44.28
CA LEU A 23 -0.08 22.46 44.54
C LEU A 23 0.76 23.72 44.89
N ASN A 24 2.10 23.63 44.84
CA ASN A 24 3.00 24.73 45.16
C ASN A 24 2.72 25.42 46.54
N LEU A 25 2.35 24.62 47.52
CA LEU A 25 2.13 25.13 48.89
C LEU A 25 3.48 25.37 49.58
N GLY A 26 4.13 26.46 49.22
CA GLY A 26 5.40 26.91 49.76
C GLY A 26 6.61 26.73 48.84
N HIS A 27 6.97 27.83 48.24
CA HIS A 27 8.15 28.18 47.42
C HIS A 27 7.98 28.26 45.92
N GLU A 28 8.55 29.29 45.36
CA GLU A 28 8.55 29.88 44.03
C GLU A 28 8.41 28.98 42.83
N ALA A 29 7.66 29.49 41.85
CA ALA A 29 7.42 28.88 40.57
C ALA A 29 8.71 28.55 39.80
N SER A 30 9.04 27.30 39.68
CA SER A 30 9.82 26.82 38.56
C SER A 30 8.89 26.02 37.66
N ASN A 31 8.88 26.34 36.36
CA ASN A 31 8.16 25.63 35.29
C ASN A 31 8.68 24.18 35.12
N ALA A 32 8.43 23.33 36.11
CA ALA A 32 8.66 21.89 35.96
C ALA A 32 7.38 21.25 35.43
N LYS A 33 7.41 20.79 34.18
CA LYS A 33 6.43 19.84 33.66
C LYS A 33 6.40 18.61 34.58
N THR A 34 5.34 18.49 35.38
CA THR A 34 5.13 17.31 36.22
C THR A 34 4.77 16.16 35.26
N GLU A 35 5.72 15.27 35.00
CA GLU A 35 5.47 14.04 34.27
C GLU A 35 4.51 13.19 35.07
N GLU A 36 3.33 12.94 34.54
CA GLU A 36 2.34 12.03 35.09
C GLU A 36 2.90 10.61 35.01
N LYS A 37 2.79 9.84 36.08
CA LYS A 37 3.36 8.50 36.14
C LYS A 37 2.44 7.50 35.44
N THR A 38 2.59 7.41 34.13
CA THR A 38 1.96 6.37 33.33
C THR A 38 2.87 5.15 33.27
N VAL A 39 2.30 3.98 33.33
CA VAL A 39 3.02 2.68 33.26
C VAL A 39 2.35 1.82 32.21
N PHE A 40 3.13 1.36 31.25
CA PHE A 40 2.77 0.32 30.32
C PHE A 40 3.59 -0.93 30.62
N THR A 41 2.92 -2.06 30.81
CA THR A 41 3.59 -3.33 31.12
C THR A 41 3.05 -4.42 30.21
N GLU A 42 3.91 -5.02 29.43
CA GLU A 42 3.63 -6.17 28.57
C GLU A 42 3.98 -7.48 29.27
N ASN A 43 3.16 -8.51 29.07
CA ASN A 43 3.41 -9.88 29.53
C ASN A 43 3.03 -10.89 28.42
N GLN A 44 3.26 -12.18 28.66
CA GLN A 44 3.01 -13.24 27.67
C GLN A 44 1.55 -13.31 27.18
N ASN A 45 0.57 -12.86 27.98
CA ASN A 45 -0.86 -13.01 27.70
C ASN A 45 -1.57 -11.68 27.37
N GLY A 46 -0.86 -10.53 27.39
CA GLY A 46 -1.46 -9.22 27.16
C GLY A 46 -0.59 -8.08 27.67
N ALA A 47 -1.19 -6.90 27.79
CA ALA A 47 -0.54 -5.75 28.37
C ALA A 47 -1.48 -5.00 29.31
N THR A 48 -0.91 -4.14 30.16
CA THR A 48 -1.66 -3.27 31.07
C THR A 48 -1.14 -1.85 30.95
N ALA A 49 -2.03 -0.90 30.70
CA ALA A 49 -1.75 0.52 30.78
C ALA A 49 -2.41 1.08 32.04
N THR A 50 -1.65 1.86 32.85
CA THR A 50 -2.15 2.42 34.09
C THR A 50 -1.66 3.86 34.28
N CYS A 51 -2.53 4.69 34.81
CA CYS A 51 -2.19 6.02 35.31
C CYS A 51 -2.87 6.21 36.67
N GLU A 52 -2.10 6.48 37.69
CA GLU A 52 -2.61 6.75 39.05
C GLU A 52 -2.43 8.24 39.37
N ASP A 53 -3.41 8.80 40.08
CA ASP A 53 -3.34 10.15 40.65
C ASP A 53 -3.17 11.27 39.63
N SER A 54 -3.84 11.16 38.48
CA SER A 54 -3.78 12.14 37.41
C SER A 54 -4.93 13.15 37.44
N LYS A 55 -4.64 14.39 37.04
CA LYS A 55 -5.65 15.43 36.75
C LYS A 55 -5.99 15.52 35.25
N ARG A 56 -5.13 14.97 34.40
CA ARG A 56 -5.19 15.10 32.93
C ARG A 56 -5.71 13.85 32.25
N VAL A 57 -5.28 12.69 32.72
CA VAL A 57 -5.70 11.41 32.16
C VAL A 57 -7.05 11.04 32.76
N LYS A 58 -8.14 11.43 32.08
CA LYS A 58 -9.51 11.34 32.57
C LYS A 58 -10.33 10.28 31.85
N SER A 59 -9.87 9.89 30.67
CA SER A 59 -10.57 8.96 29.78
C SER A 59 -9.63 7.82 29.37
N LEU A 60 -10.24 6.80 28.74
CA LEU A 60 -9.49 5.72 28.11
C LEU A 60 -8.53 6.25 27.05
N ASP A 61 -9.01 7.16 26.18
CA ASP A 61 -8.19 7.75 25.12
C ASP A 61 -7.00 8.53 25.66
N ASP A 62 -7.18 9.27 26.75
CA ASP A 62 -6.08 9.98 27.41
C ASP A 62 -5.04 8.99 27.93
N LEU A 63 -5.47 7.86 28.51
CA LEU A 63 -4.60 6.81 29.01
C LEU A 63 -3.78 6.17 27.88
N LEU A 64 -4.47 5.76 26.79
CA LEU A 64 -3.82 5.10 25.65
C LEU A 64 -2.77 6.02 25.00
N LYS A 65 -3.09 7.30 24.82
CA LYS A 65 -2.15 8.33 24.34
C LYS A 65 -0.97 8.54 25.29
N ALA A 66 -1.24 8.68 26.59
CA ALA A 66 -0.22 8.92 27.59
C ALA A 66 0.75 7.73 27.74
N CYS A 67 0.25 6.51 27.58
CA CYS A 67 1.04 5.28 27.59
C CYS A 67 1.64 4.94 26.22
N LYS A 68 1.34 5.70 25.17
CA LYS A 68 1.78 5.46 23.78
C LYS A 68 1.43 4.03 23.30
N VAL A 69 0.22 3.60 23.60
CA VAL A 69 -0.25 2.25 23.21
C VAL A 69 -0.46 2.21 21.69
N ASP A 70 0.15 1.24 21.05
CA ASP A 70 -0.06 0.99 19.61
C ASP A 70 -1.34 0.17 19.41
N LEU A 71 -2.39 0.82 18.91
CA LEU A 71 -3.69 0.21 18.65
C LEU A 71 -3.70 -0.72 17.42
N ASN A 72 -2.63 -0.79 16.63
CA ASN A 72 -2.47 -1.80 15.59
C ASN A 72 -1.99 -3.13 16.15
N VAL A 73 -1.39 -3.13 17.33
CA VAL A 73 -0.85 -4.31 18.03
C VAL A 73 -1.77 -4.75 19.16
N TRP A 74 -2.43 -3.78 19.80
CA TRP A 74 -3.19 -3.98 21.02
C TRP A 74 -4.65 -3.52 20.87
N GLU A 75 -5.59 -4.37 21.24
CA GLU A 75 -6.99 -3.98 21.44
C GLU A 75 -7.33 -3.93 22.94
N VAL A 76 -8.23 -3.04 23.29
CA VAL A 76 -8.68 -2.90 24.67
C VAL A 76 -9.64 -4.03 25.01
N ASP A 77 -9.25 -4.88 25.97
CA ASP A 77 -10.09 -5.96 26.46
C ASP A 77 -11.12 -5.42 27.49
N LYS A 78 -10.65 -4.62 28.43
CA LYS A 78 -11.47 -3.93 29.42
C LYS A 78 -10.73 -2.73 29.99
N TYR A 79 -11.45 -1.80 30.57
CA TYR A 79 -10.85 -0.67 31.27
C TYR A 79 -11.66 -0.29 32.50
N ASP A 80 -11.03 0.45 33.41
CA ASP A 80 -11.60 0.97 34.64
C ASP A 80 -11.15 2.42 34.87
N ILE A 81 -12.09 3.28 35.25
CA ILE A 81 -11.84 4.69 35.56
C ILE A 81 -12.47 5.00 36.92
N GLY A 82 -11.61 5.21 37.89
CA GLY A 82 -12.01 5.63 39.21
C GLY A 82 -11.74 7.13 39.42
N THR A 83 -12.63 7.80 40.12
CA THR A 83 -12.46 9.19 40.55
C THR A 83 -12.49 9.30 42.07
N TYR A 84 -11.70 10.21 42.59
CA TYR A 84 -11.75 10.58 44.00
C TYR A 84 -11.34 12.04 44.17
N GLU A 85 -11.80 12.62 45.27
CA GLU A 85 -11.52 14.02 45.56
C GLU A 85 -10.47 14.14 46.65
N VAL A 86 -9.56 15.08 46.45
CA VAL A 86 -8.53 15.43 47.42
C VAL A 86 -8.71 16.90 47.82
N THR A 87 -8.94 17.13 49.11
CA THR A 87 -9.08 18.46 49.66
C THR A 87 -7.76 18.92 50.25
N GLY A 88 -7.32 20.08 49.84
CA GLY A 88 -6.15 20.78 50.35
C GLY A 88 -6.51 22.25 50.64
N PHE A 89 -5.50 23.06 50.96
CA PHE A 89 -5.66 24.50 51.15
C PHE A 89 -4.81 25.26 50.16
N ASP A 90 -5.32 26.39 49.66
CA ASP A 90 -4.54 27.31 48.83
C ASP A 90 -3.56 28.16 49.67
N ASN A 91 -2.80 29.01 48.99
CA ASN A 91 -1.85 29.92 49.64
C ASN A 91 -2.54 30.92 50.61
N ASN A 92 -3.84 31.10 50.48
CA ASN A 92 -4.68 31.96 51.35
C ASN A 92 -5.45 31.16 52.42
N ARG A 93 -5.08 29.88 52.63
CA ARG A 93 -5.73 28.92 53.54
C ARG A 93 -7.20 28.65 53.26
N LYS A 94 -7.66 28.92 52.03
CA LYS A 94 -8.99 28.49 51.62
C LYS A 94 -8.98 27.00 51.18
N PRO A 95 -9.98 26.22 51.57
CA PRO A 95 -10.04 24.81 51.11
C PRO A 95 -10.25 24.74 49.60
N ILE A 96 -9.41 23.92 48.95
CA ILE A 96 -9.53 23.61 47.51
C ILE A 96 -9.73 22.10 47.40
N THR A 97 -10.78 21.69 46.73
CA THR A 97 -11.04 20.30 46.38
C THR A 97 -10.65 20.08 44.93
N VAL A 98 -9.84 19.03 44.66
CA VAL A 98 -9.40 18.66 43.33
C VAL A 98 -9.78 17.24 43.06
N THR A 99 -10.47 17.02 41.93
CA THR A 99 -10.80 15.67 41.45
C THR A 99 -9.56 15.03 40.81
N MET A 100 -9.24 13.84 41.26
CA MET A 100 -8.14 12.99 40.75
C MET A 100 -8.74 11.77 40.08
N TYR A 101 -8.04 11.29 39.08
CA TYR A 101 -8.45 10.15 38.27
C TYR A 101 -7.43 9.02 38.41
N ARG A 102 -7.96 7.79 38.49
CA ARG A 102 -7.20 6.58 38.34
C ARG A 102 -7.75 5.87 37.10
N THR A 103 -6.90 5.65 36.11
CA THR A 103 -7.30 4.98 34.87
C THR A 103 -6.45 3.74 34.66
N LYS A 104 -7.10 2.65 34.25
CA LYS A 104 -6.43 1.37 33.96
C LYS A 104 -7.11 0.70 32.77
N ALA A 105 -6.32 0.22 31.84
CA ALA A 105 -6.78 -0.58 30.71
C ALA A 105 -6.01 -1.92 30.66
N TRP A 106 -6.72 -2.98 30.37
CA TRP A 106 -6.14 -4.28 30.04
C TRP A 106 -6.24 -4.47 28.53
N LEU A 107 -5.15 -4.88 27.93
CA LEU A 107 -4.96 -4.96 26.51
C LEU A 107 -4.62 -6.38 26.14
N LYS A 108 -5.18 -6.87 25.04
CA LYS A 108 -4.84 -8.15 24.44
C LYS A 108 -4.22 -7.93 23.05
N LYS A 109 -3.31 -8.81 22.65
CA LYS A 109 -2.74 -8.75 21.31
C LYS A 109 -3.84 -9.00 20.28
N ILE A 110 -3.87 -8.16 19.25
CA ILE A 110 -4.77 -8.37 18.12
C ILE A 110 -4.40 -9.71 17.48
N ASN A 111 -5.37 -10.61 17.42
CA ASN A 111 -5.15 -11.89 16.75
C ASN A 111 -5.11 -11.66 15.24
N PRO A 112 -4.01 -12.00 14.54
CA PRO A 112 -3.90 -11.82 13.10
C PRO A 112 -5.05 -12.46 12.32
N MET A 113 -5.58 -13.60 12.78
CA MET A 113 -6.72 -14.28 12.16
C MET A 113 -8.04 -13.50 12.27
N LEU A 114 -8.28 -12.83 13.41
CA LEU A 114 -9.46 -11.97 13.59
C LEU A 114 -9.33 -10.70 12.75
N ASN A 115 -8.11 -10.20 12.58
CA ASN A 115 -7.85 -9.05 11.71
C ASN A 115 -8.10 -9.40 10.24
N ILE A 116 -7.73 -10.60 9.78
CA ILE A 116 -8.04 -11.09 8.42
C ILE A 116 -9.56 -11.15 8.19
N LYS A 117 -10.34 -11.63 9.16
CA LYS A 117 -11.79 -11.67 9.02
C LYS A 117 -12.39 -10.27 8.90
N LYS A 118 -11.94 -9.33 9.72
CA LYS A 118 -12.37 -7.92 9.67
C LYS A 118 -11.95 -7.25 8.36
N ILE A 119 -10.72 -7.46 7.92
CA ILE A 119 -10.23 -6.98 6.62
C ILE A 119 -11.08 -7.56 5.47
N ARG A 120 -11.46 -8.83 5.54
CA ARG A 120 -12.34 -9.45 4.55
C ARG A 120 -13.74 -8.85 4.55
N GLU A 121 -14.32 -8.59 5.71
CA GLU A 121 -15.63 -7.95 5.85
C GLU A 121 -15.60 -6.51 5.31
N GLU A 122 -14.59 -5.73 5.67
CA GLU A 122 -14.36 -4.37 5.14
C GLU A 122 -14.10 -4.39 3.62
N LEU A 123 -13.36 -5.39 3.12
CA LEU A 123 -13.12 -5.57 1.69
C LEU A 123 -14.43 -5.82 0.93
N VAL A 124 -15.28 -6.71 1.43
CA VAL A 124 -16.58 -7.00 0.84
C VAL A 124 -17.47 -5.75 0.86
N GLU A 125 -17.50 -5.02 1.97
CA GLU A 125 -18.31 -3.79 2.10
C GLU A 125 -17.82 -2.69 1.13
N ASP A 126 -16.51 -2.49 1.01
CA ASP A 126 -15.91 -1.51 0.09
C ASP A 126 -16.12 -1.85 -1.39
N LEU A 127 -16.13 -3.14 -1.74
CA LEU A 127 -16.27 -3.60 -3.12
C LEU A 127 -17.73 -3.82 -3.54
N THR A 128 -18.64 -4.06 -2.60
CA THR A 128 -20.07 -4.29 -2.87
C THR A 128 -20.71 -3.22 -3.78
N PRO A 129 -20.46 -1.90 -3.59
CA PRO A 129 -20.99 -0.88 -4.49
C PRO A 129 -20.49 -1.00 -5.94
N LEU A 130 -19.33 -1.63 -6.15
CA LEU A 130 -18.73 -1.81 -7.48
C LEU A 130 -19.30 -3.01 -8.24
N PHE A 131 -19.89 -3.98 -7.54
CA PHE A 131 -20.50 -5.17 -8.18
C PHE A 131 -21.63 -4.82 -9.13
N GLY A 132 -22.41 -3.74 -8.84
CA GLY A 132 -23.48 -3.27 -9.73
C GLY A 132 -22.99 -2.62 -11.02
N HIS A 133 -21.70 -2.33 -11.13
CA HIS A 133 -21.10 -1.60 -12.26
C HIS A 133 -20.18 -2.48 -13.12
N ILE A 134 -20.07 -3.79 -12.82
CA ILE A 134 -19.30 -4.69 -13.66
C ILE A 134 -20.04 -4.85 -14.99
N PRO A 135 -19.49 -4.32 -16.10
CA PRO A 135 -20.16 -4.43 -17.39
C PRO A 135 -20.26 -5.89 -17.79
N LYS A 136 -21.48 -6.39 -17.96
CA LYS A 136 -21.71 -7.68 -18.63
C LYS A 136 -21.81 -7.40 -20.12
N HIS A 137 -20.68 -7.35 -20.80
CA HIS A 137 -20.67 -7.22 -22.24
C HIS A 137 -20.81 -8.59 -22.90
N ASN A 138 -21.89 -8.74 -23.67
CA ASN A 138 -21.92 -9.70 -24.75
C ASN A 138 -21.14 -9.05 -25.90
N PHE A 139 -19.89 -9.46 -26.08
CA PHE A 139 -19.14 -9.05 -27.28
C PHE A 139 -19.87 -9.64 -28.47
N ASN A 140 -20.67 -8.82 -29.20
CA ASN A 140 -21.22 -9.22 -30.48
C ASN A 140 -20.05 -9.33 -31.44
N ASN A 141 -19.63 -10.55 -31.71
CA ASN A 141 -18.61 -10.92 -32.70
C ASN A 141 -19.08 -10.70 -34.13
N ASP A 142 -19.83 -9.63 -34.43
CA ASP A 142 -20.35 -9.36 -35.77
C ASP A 142 -19.29 -8.86 -36.76
N PHE A 143 -18.06 -8.59 -36.26
CA PHE A 143 -16.90 -8.36 -37.11
C PHE A 143 -15.99 -9.59 -37.05
N TYR A 144 -16.21 -10.54 -37.97
CA TYR A 144 -15.24 -11.60 -38.26
C TYR A 144 -14.01 -10.95 -38.93
N ASP A 145 -13.07 -10.43 -38.11
CA ASP A 145 -11.71 -10.28 -38.60
C ASP A 145 -11.01 -11.63 -38.30
N ASP A 146 -10.53 -12.29 -39.34
CA ASP A 146 -9.80 -13.54 -39.22
C ASP A 146 -8.47 -13.39 -38.43
N ASN A 147 -8.13 -12.18 -38.01
CA ASN A 147 -6.87 -11.86 -37.39
C ASN A 147 -7.00 -10.98 -36.10
N PRO A 148 -7.59 -11.53 -35.03
CA PRO A 148 -7.75 -10.80 -33.77
C PRO A 148 -6.39 -10.51 -33.12
N HIS A 149 -6.33 -9.36 -32.42
CA HIS A 149 -5.14 -8.89 -31.74
C HIS A 149 -5.31 -8.92 -30.21
N LEU A 150 -4.18 -9.04 -29.50
CA LEU A 150 -4.08 -8.78 -28.07
C LEU A 150 -3.58 -7.35 -27.85
N LEU A 151 -4.22 -6.62 -26.95
CA LEU A 151 -3.71 -5.34 -26.46
C LEU A 151 -3.06 -5.57 -25.09
N GLU A 152 -1.75 -5.49 -25.04
CA GLU A 152 -1.02 -5.45 -23.77
C GLU A 152 -0.91 -4.01 -23.29
N ILE A 153 -1.27 -3.74 -22.03
CA ILE A 153 -1.19 -2.42 -21.41
C ILE A 153 -0.25 -2.47 -20.23
N ASN A 154 0.77 -1.64 -20.25
CA ASN A 154 1.79 -1.49 -19.22
C ASN A 154 1.77 -0.05 -18.65
N ALA A 155 1.43 0.05 -17.37
CA ALA A 155 1.43 1.27 -16.59
C ALA A 155 2.38 1.09 -15.39
N THR A 156 3.67 1.07 -15.67
CA THR A 156 4.72 0.74 -14.70
C THR A 156 5.09 1.91 -13.81
N ASP A 157 5.57 1.62 -12.60
CA ASP A 157 6.15 2.58 -11.66
C ASP A 157 5.20 3.77 -11.41
N LEU A 158 3.93 3.49 -11.10
CA LEU A 158 2.94 4.52 -10.76
C LEU A 158 3.26 5.16 -9.41
N HIS A 159 3.79 4.36 -8.45
CA HIS A 159 4.12 4.79 -7.09
C HIS A 159 2.99 5.58 -6.42
N LEU A 160 1.79 5.03 -6.40
CA LEU A 160 0.63 5.64 -5.78
C LEU A 160 0.93 5.99 -4.31
N GLY A 161 0.70 7.24 -3.92
CA GLY A 161 1.04 7.75 -2.59
C GLY A 161 2.42 8.39 -2.46
N LYS A 162 3.23 8.43 -3.51
CA LYS A 162 4.52 9.13 -3.54
C LYS A 162 4.37 10.64 -3.37
N ILE A 163 5.36 11.29 -2.79
CA ILE A 163 5.44 12.75 -2.71
C ILE A 163 6.27 13.27 -3.89
N GLY A 164 5.66 14.11 -4.72
CA GLY A 164 6.36 14.83 -5.79
C GLY A 164 7.11 16.07 -5.32
N ILE A 165 8.06 16.55 -6.10
CA ILE A 165 8.76 17.81 -5.84
C ILE A 165 7.95 19.02 -6.35
N LYS A 166 8.38 20.24 -5.95
CA LYS A 166 7.80 21.48 -6.46
C LYS A 166 7.94 21.58 -8.00
N GLY A 167 6.81 21.76 -8.68
CA GLY A 167 6.74 21.80 -10.14
C GLY A 167 6.53 20.44 -10.81
N ASP A 168 6.49 19.36 -10.00
CA ASP A 168 6.07 18.02 -10.39
C ASP A 168 5.28 17.39 -9.23
N GLU A 169 4.22 18.09 -8.79
CA GLU A 169 3.36 17.69 -7.70
C GLU A 169 2.70 16.35 -7.99
N TYR A 170 2.50 15.57 -6.92
CA TYR A 170 1.90 14.25 -7.03
C TYR A 170 1.02 13.94 -5.81
N SER A 171 -0.13 13.36 -6.07
CA SER A 171 -1.10 12.95 -5.06
C SER A 171 -1.85 11.70 -5.54
N LEU A 172 -2.69 11.13 -4.68
CA LEU A 172 -3.57 10.01 -5.06
C LEU A 172 -4.48 10.39 -6.24
N ASP A 173 -5.03 11.59 -6.24
CA ASP A 173 -5.93 12.07 -7.29
C ASP A 173 -5.20 12.27 -8.62
N ILE A 174 -4.00 12.88 -8.60
CA ILE A 174 -3.18 13.06 -9.80
C ILE A 174 -2.76 11.72 -10.39
N ALA A 175 -2.35 10.78 -9.54
CA ALA A 175 -1.99 9.44 -9.98
C ALA A 175 -3.18 8.71 -10.61
N ARG A 176 -4.36 8.80 -9.99
CA ARG A 176 -5.60 8.23 -10.51
C ARG A 176 -5.98 8.83 -11.85
N GLU A 177 -6.00 10.15 -11.96
CA GLU A 177 -6.31 10.86 -13.21
C GLU A 177 -5.33 10.46 -14.33
N ARG A 178 -4.03 10.44 -14.02
CA ARG A 178 -2.99 10.03 -14.97
C ARG A 178 -3.20 8.59 -15.46
N MET A 179 -3.55 7.67 -14.55
CA MET A 179 -3.81 6.28 -14.91
C MET A 179 -5.03 6.14 -15.81
N LEU A 180 -6.16 6.74 -15.44
CA LEU A 180 -7.41 6.64 -16.20
C LEU A 180 -7.31 7.31 -17.57
N SER A 181 -6.73 8.52 -17.64
CA SER A 181 -6.47 9.22 -18.91
C SER A 181 -5.55 8.40 -19.82
N SER A 182 -4.55 7.73 -19.24
CA SER A 182 -3.66 6.86 -20.01
C SER A 182 -4.43 5.71 -20.64
N LEU A 183 -5.29 5.03 -19.88
CA LEU A 183 -6.11 3.92 -20.40
C LEU A 183 -7.02 4.38 -21.52
N GLU A 184 -7.75 5.48 -21.33
CA GLU A 184 -8.66 6.02 -22.35
C GLU A 184 -7.92 6.30 -23.67
N HIS A 185 -6.79 6.99 -23.61
CA HIS A 185 -6.00 7.31 -24.80
C HIS A 185 -5.38 6.07 -25.47
N LEU A 186 -4.90 5.10 -24.68
CA LEU A 186 -4.34 3.86 -25.23
C LEU A 186 -5.43 3.03 -25.92
N MET A 187 -6.62 2.92 -25.32
CA MET A 187 -7.78 2.26 -25.92
C MET A 187 -8.19 2.96 -27.22
N GLN A 188 -8.35 4.29 -27.20
CA GLN A 188 -8.74 5.07 -28.38
C GLN A 188 -7.73 4.91 -29.52
N ARG A 189 -6.43 4.96 -29.24
CA ARG A 189 -5.37 4.83 -30.26
C ARG A 189 -5.21 3.41 -30.78
N SER A 190 -5.71 2.40 -30.06
CA SER A 190 -5.74 1.01 -30.53
C SER A 190 -6.98 0.65 -31.37
N SER A 191 -7.92 1.60 -31.54
CA SER A 191 -9.20 1.36 -32.22
C SER A 191 -9.10 0.93 -33.70
N GLY A 192 -7.93 1.13 -34.33
CA GLY A 192 -7.67 0.62 -35.70
C GLY A 192 -7.38 -0.89 -35.77
N PHE A 193 -7.31 -1.57 -34.65
CA PHE A 193 -7.07 -3.01 -34.56
C PHE A 193 -8.28 -3.72 -33.96
N PHE A 194 -8.59 -4.90 -34.44
CA PHE A 194 -9.61 -5.74 -33.81
C PHE A 194 -9.03 -6.39 -32.54
N ILE A 195 -9.27 -5.78 -31.39
CA ILE A 195 -8.80 -6.26 -30.09
C ILE A 195 -9.84 -7.21 -29.51
N ASN A 196 -9.50 -8.48 -29.31
CA ASN A 196 -10.37 -9.48 -28.69
C ASN A 196 -9.94 -9.87 -27.27
N GLN A 197 -8.72 -9.52 -26.88
CA GLN A 197 -8.18 -9.76 -25.54
C GLN A 197 -7.31 -8.58 -25.10
N ILE A 198 -7.33 -8.31 -23.81
CA ILE A 198 -6.44 -7.33 -23.17
C ILE A 198 -5.61 -8.04 -22.12
N LEU A 199 -4.30 -7.87 -22.16
CA LEU A 199 -3.36 -8.23 -21.12
C LEU A 199 -3.04 -6.96 -20.31
N PHE A 200 -3.59 -6.84 -19.12
CA PHE A 200 -3.39 -5.68 -18.28
C PHE A 200 -2.36 -5.99 -17.19
N ILE A 201 -1.21 -5.37 -17.30
CA ILE A 201 -0.10 -5.51 -16.34
C ILE A 201 -0.32 -4.54 -15.18
N VAL A 202 -0.46 -5.10 -13.99
CA VAL A 202 -0.70 -4.35 -12.74
C VAL A 202 0.41 -4.68 -11.74
N GLY A 203 0.85 -3.70 -10.98
CA GLY A 203 2.00 -3.81 -10.11
C GLY A 203 3.19 -3.04 -10.66
N ASN A 204 4.36 -3.66 -10.71
CA ASN A 204 5.57 -2.98 -11.16
C ASN A 204 5.81 -1.67 -10.38
N ASP A 205 5.81 -1.74 -9.04
CA ASP A 205 5.82 -0.55 -8.17
C ASP A 205 4.58 0.34 -8.37
N PHE A 206 3.40 -0.27 -8.31
CA PHE A 206 2.13 0.42 -8.37
C PHE A 206 1.89 1.27 -7.11
N LEU A 207 2.21 0.74 -5.92
CA LEU A 207 2.19 1.47 -4.65
C LEU A 207 3.60 1.97 -4.30
N ASN A 208 3.67 3.10 -3.59
CA ASN A 208 4.96 3.69 -3.21
C ASN A 208 5.65 2.98 -2.04
N SER A 209 4.91 2.27 -1.21
CA SER A 209 5.44 1.53 -0.06
C SER A 209 4.66 0.26 0.20
N ASP A 210 5.27 -0.69 0.89
CA ASP A 210 4.68 -1.96 1.27
C ASP A 210 4.26 -2.01 2.74
N ARG A 211 4.80 -1.10 3.56
CA ARG A 211 4.59 -1.03 5.02
C ARG A 211 4.58 0.40 5.49
N ASP A 212 3.93 0.65 6.64
CA ASP A 212 3.78 2.00 7.21
C ASP A 212 4.44 2.14 8.60
N PHE A 213 4.79 1.05 9.26
CA PHE A 213 5.29 1.09 10.62
C PHE A 213 6.74 0.57 10.73
N PRO A 214 7.63 1.26 11.47
CA PRO A 214 7.46 2.55 12.17
C PRO A 214 7.46 3.78 11.25
N ILE A 215 7.82 3.60 9.99
CA ILE A 215 7.77 4.58 8.90
C ILE A 215 7.45 3.85 7.61
N PRO A 216 6.93 4.54 6.57
CA PRO A 216 6.72 3.90 5.26
C PRO A 216 8.01 3.34 4.69
N THR A 217 7.97 2.09 4.20
CA THR A 217 9.13 1.43 3.62
C THR A 217 8.76 0.59 2.40
N THR A 218 9.74 0.33 1.54
CA THR A 218 9.68 -0.73 0.51
C THR A 218 9.61 -2.09 1.19
N THR A 219 9.35 -3.15 0.42
CA THR A 219 9.34 -4.55 0.91
C THR A 219 10.62 -4.92 1.68
N LYS A 220 11.78 -4.42 1.24
CA LYS A 220 13.08 -4.68 1.88
C LYS A 220 13.45 -3.68 2.98
N GLY A 221 12.55 -2.77 3.34
CA GLY A 221 12.75 -1.85 4.45
C GLY A 221 13.44 -0.52 4.09
N THR A 222 13.58 -0.19 2.81
CA THR A 222 14.07 1.14 2.41
C THR A 222 13.01 2.20 2.72
N PRO A 223 13.32 3.27 3.51
CA PRO A 223 12.39 4.32 3.84
C PRO A 223 11.80 5.00 2.60
N GLN A 224 10.50 5.31 2.67
CA GLN A 224 9.76 6.03 1.65
C GLN A 224 9.00 7.22 2.26
N GLU A 225 8.72 8.23 1.46
CA GLU A 225 7.86 9.34 1.85
C GLU A 225 6.50 9.18 1.17
N ASN A 226 5.44 9.08 1.98
CA ASN A 226 4.07 8.93 1.50
C ASN A 226 3.23 10.19 1.76
N THR A 227 2.29 10.48 0.84
CA THR A 227 1.29 11.55 1.03
C THR A 227 0.22 11.19 2.05
N ASN A 228 -0.09 9.89 2.19
CA ASN A 228 -1.17 9.34 3.00
C ASN A 228 -0.68 8.11 3.77
N SER A 229 -1.49 7.59 4.69
CA SER A 229 -1.20 6.31 5.32
C SER A 229 -1.13 5.18 4.28
N HIS A 230 -0.33 4.15 4.56
CA HIS A 230 -0.25 2.99 3.65
C HIS A 230 -1.62 2.33 3.42
N ILE A 231 -2.48 2.28 4.46
CA ILE A 231 -3.84 1.73 4.36
C ILE A 231 -4.69 2.53 3.37
N ASP A 232 -4.62 3.86 3.40
CA ASP A 232 -5.38 4.72 2.46
C ASP A 232 -4.86 4.55 1.03
N ILE A 233 -3.53 4.48 0.86
CA ILE A 233 -2.88 4.22 -0.44
C ILE A 233 -3.30 2.85 -0.98
N TYR A 234 -3.26 1.81 -0.15
CA TYR A 234 -3.66 0.45 -0.50
C TYR A 234 -5.13 0.39 -0.95
N ARG A 235 -6.05 1.00 -0.18
CA ARG A 235 -7.48 1.05 -0.52
C ARG A 235 -7.73 1.83 -1.81
N ALA A 236 -7.07 2.98 -1.98
CA ALA A 236 -7.15 3.76 -3.21
C ALA A 236 -6.62 2.99 -4.42
N GLY A 237 -5.48 2.31 -4.27
CA GLY A 237 -4.88 1.49 -5.32
C GLY A 237 -5.77 0.34 -5.75
N ARG A 238 -6.32 -0.41 -4.80
CA ARG A 238 -7.26 -1.50 -5.08
C ARG A 238 -8.50 -1.00 -5.84
N LYS A 239 -9.10 0.12 -5.41
CA LYS A 239 -10.26 0.72 -6.08
C LYS A 239 -9.91 1.18 -7.50
N LEU A 240 -8.75 1.80 -7.67
CA LEU A 240 -8.27 2.25 -8.97
C LEU A 240 -8.08 1.07 -9.96
N ILE A 241 -7.51 -0.05 -9.50
CA ILE A 241 -7.34 -1.23 -10.35
C ILE A 241 -8.70 -1.80 -10.80
N VAL A 242 -9.66 -1.91 -9.88
CA VAL A 242 -11.03 -2.35 -10.23
C VAL A 242 -11.66 -1.41 -11.25
N GLU A 243 -11.53 -0.10 -11.08
CA GLU A 243 -12.01 0.89 -12.03
C GLU A 243 -11.38 0.72 -13.42
N CYS A 244 -10.06 0.53 -13.47
CA CYS A 244 -9.33 0.26 -14.70
C CYS A 244 -9.83 -1.01 -15.40
N VAL A 245 -9.95 -2.12 -14.68
CA VAL A 245 -10.42 -3.39 -15.22
C VAL A 245 -11.85 -3.28 -15.75
N ASN A 246 -12.73 -2.59 -15.04
CA ASN A 246 -14.10 -2.35 -15.49
C ASN A 246 -14.13 -1.54 -16.79
N ILE A 247 -13.30 -0.50 -16.93
CA ILE A 247 -13.17 0.26 -18.19
C ILE A 247 -12.66 -0.65 -19.31
N LEU A 248 -11.59 -1.39 -19.09
CA LEU A 248 -10.98 -2.27 -20.09
C LEU A 248 -11.93 -3.39 -20.53
N SER A 249 -12.71 -3.94 -19.61
CA SER A 249 -13.69 -5.00 -19.90
C SER A 249 -14.85 -4.52 -20.77
N THR A 250 -15.01 -3.22 -21.01
CA THR A 250 -15.95 -2.69 -22.01
C THR A 250 -15.48 -2.93 -23.44
N MET A 251 -14.17 -3.12 -23.64
CA MET A 251 -13.57 -3.29 -24.97
C MET A 251 -13.36 -4.75 -25.34
N ALA A 252 -12.82 -5.57 -24.43
CA ALA A 252 -12.50 -6.96 -24.69
C ALA A 252 -12.36 -7.76 -23.38
N LYS A 253 -12.16 -9.09 -23.47
CA LYS A 253 -11.80 -9.90 -22.30
C LYS A 253 -10.48 -9.44 -21.71
N VAL A 254 -10.41 -9.33 -20.38
CA VAL A 254 -9.23 -8.82 -19.66
C VAL A 254 -8.54 -9.94 -18.89
N HIS A 255 -7.27 -10.11 -19.16
CA HIS A 255 -6.37 -10.90 -18.30
C HIS A 255 -5.53 -9.93 -17.46
N VAL A 256 -5.81 -9.87 -16.17
CA VAL A 256 -5.05 -9.06 -15.21
C VAL A 256 -3.85 -9.87 -14.76
N CYS A 257 -2.65 -9.34 -14.95
CA CYS A 257 -1.40 -9.97 -14.56
C CYS A 257 -0.73 -9.15 -13.45
N ILE A 258 -0.64 -9.71 -12.24
CA ILE A 258 -0.03 -9.04 -11.09
C ILE A 258 1.49 -9.26 -11.14
N VAL A 259 2.25 -8.18 -11.36
CA VAL A 259 3.71 -8.17 -11.36
C VAL A 259 4.21 -7.39 -10.15
N PRO A 260 4.62 -8.06 -9.06
CA PRO A 260 5.08 -7.34 -7.86
C PRO A 260 6.38 -6.58 -8.11
N GLY A 261 6.47 -5.35 -7.59
CA GLY A 261 7.70 -4.57 -7.60
C GLY A 261 8.54 -4.76 -6.34
N ASN A 262 9.54 -3.91 -6.15
CA ASN A 262 10.31 -3.91 -4.91
C ASN A 262 9.73 -2.96 -3.84
N HIS A 263 8.83 -2.06 -4.24
CA HIS A 263 8.13 -1.17 -3.31
C HIS A 263 6.88 -1.78 -2.70
N ASP A 264 6.23 -2.76 -3.36
CA ASP A 264 4.85 -3.15 -3.09
C ASP A 264 4.57 -4.66 -3.16
N ARG A 265 5.58 -5.51 -3.04
CA ARG A 265 5.45 -6.96 -3.28
C ARG A 265 4.33 -7.60 -2.45
N GLU A 266 4.33 -7.40 -1.13
CA GLU A 266 3.35 -8.02 -0.24
C GLU A 266 1.95 -7.45 -0.49
N SER A 267 1.87 -6.12 -0.61
CA SER A 267 0.61 -5.42 -0.87
C SER A 267 -0.02 -5.78 -2.20
N MET A 268 0.78 -5.95 -3.27
CA MET A 268 0.27 -6.35 -4.58
C MET A 268 -0.24 -7.78 -4.60
N MET A 269 0.39 -8.71 -3.89
CA MET A 269 -0.13 -10.08 -3.74
C MET A 269 -1.50 -10.07 -3.05
N HIS A 270 -1.68 -9.28 -1.98
CA HIS A 270 -2.97 -9.13 -1.32
C HIS A 270 -4.03 -8.45 -2.19
N ILE A 271 -3.64 -7.47 -3.02
CA ILE A 271 -4.54 -6.87 -4.01
C ILE A 271 -4.95 -7.92 -5.04
N GLY A 272 -4.01 -8.74 -5.51
CA GLY A 272 -4.26 -9.84 -6.43
C GLY A 272 -5.28 -10.83 -5.88
N ASP A 273 -5.13 -11.29 -4.63
CA ASP A 273 -6.10 -12.16 -3.95
C ASP A 273 -7.51 -11.52 -3.91
N ALA A 274 -7.57 -10.21 -3.63
CA ALA A 274 -8.83 -9.48 -3.61
C ALA A 274 -9.47 -9.40 -5.00
N LEU A 275 -8.68 -9.22 -6.06
CA LEU A 275 -9.17 -9.19 -7.44
C LEU A 275 -9.63 -10.57 -7.92
N GLU A 276 -8.92 -11.65 -7.58
CA GLU A 276 -9.35 -13.02 -7.87
C GLU A 276 -10.73 -13.30 -7.29
N LEU A 277 -10.92 -12.98 -5.99
CA LEU A 277 -12.22 -13.13 -5.33
C LEU A 277 -13.31 -12.22 -5.93
N PHE A 278 -12.96 -10.99 -6.29
CA PHE A 278 -13.92 -10.02 -6.84
C PHE A 278 -14.42 -10.43 -8.22
N TYR A 279 -13.55 -10.98 -9.05
CA TYR A 279 -13.87 -11.39 -10.43
C TYR A 279 -14.16 -12.90 -10.59
N GLU A 280 -14.20 -13.68 -9.51
CA GLU A 280 -14.41 -15.15 -9.54
C GLU A 280 -15.61 -15.58 -10.41
N SER A 281 -16.69 -14.78 -10.39
CA SER A 281 -17.91 -15.07 -11.16
C SER A 281 -18.00 -14.29 -12.48
N ASN A 282 -16.91 -13.71 -12.97
CA ASN A 282 -16.90 -12.91 -14.20
C ASN A 282 -16.10 -13.59 -15.31
N ASP A 283 -16.79 -14.19 -16.28
CA ASP A 283 -16.19 -14.92 -17.41
C ASP A 283 -15.34 -14.04 -18.35
N ASN A 284 -15.42 -12.70 -18.21
CA ASN A 284 -14.67 -11.75 -19.05
C ASN A 284 -13.39 -11.26 -18.40
N VAL A 285 -13.15 -11.59 -17.13
CA VAL A 285 -11.95 -11.16 -16.39
C VAL A 285 -11.28 -12.37 -15.76
N THR A 286 -10.00 -12.52 -16.01
CA THR A 286 -9.15 -13.51 -15.33
C THR A 286 -8.00 -12.79 -14.65
N VAL A 287 -7.54 -13.32 -13.52
CA VAL A 287 -6.44 -12.73 -12.73
C VAL A 287 -5.32 -13.75 -12.57
N ASP A 288 -4.09 -13.39 -12.86
CA ASP A 288 -2.89 -14.15 -12.54
C ASP A 288 -2.17 -13.50 -11.35
N ASN A 289 -2.40 -14.05 -10.17
CA ASN A 289 -1.74 -13.67 -8.91
C ASN A 289 -0.77 -14.76 -8.41
N THR A 290 -0.22 -15.59 -9.30
CA THR A 290 0.77 -16.59 -8.90
C THR A 290 1.99 -15.94 -8.25
N ASP A 291 2.56 -16.57 -7.20
CA ASP A 291 3.78 -16.05 -6.52
C ASP A 291 5.02 -16.23 -7.40
N CYS A 292 5.12 -15.41 -8.44
CA CYS A 292 6.24 -15.38 -9.36
C CYS A 292 6.56 -13.94 -9.77
N MET A 293 7.82 -13.53 -9.60
CA MET A 293 8.27 -12.17 -9.96
C MET A 293 8.37 -11.93 -11.46
N MET A 294 8.47 -12.98 -12.25
CA MET A 294 8.54 -12.92 -13.70
C MET A 294 7.32 -13.65 -14.26
N LYS A 295 6.35 -12.90 -14.72
CA LYS A 295 5.10 -13.38 -15.29
C LYS A 295 5.23 -13.63 -16.78
N HIS A 296 4.43 -14.54 -17.32
CA HIS A 296 4.43 -14.79 -18.76
C HIS A 296 2.99 -14.97 -19.27
N TYR A 297 2.81 -14.60 -20.50
CA TYR A 297 1.57 -14.79 -21.23
C TYR A 297 1.86 -15.33 -22.63
N LEU A 298 1.20 -16.41 -23.02
CA LEU A 298 1.35 -17.01 -24.34
C LEU A 298 0.21 -16.58 -25.25
N TYR A 299 0.54 -15.89 -26.34
CA TYR A 299 -0.43 -15.47 -27.34
C TYR A 299 -0.03 -15.98 -28.72
N GLY A 300 -0.57 -17.12 -29.13
CA GLY A 300 -0.16 -17.79 -30.39
C GLY A 300 1.33 -18.15 -30.37
N LYS A 301 2.09 -17.55 -31.28
CA LYS A 301 3.55 -17.71 -31.39
C LYS A 301 4.35 -16.68 -30.59
N CYS A 302 3.69 -15.89 -29.73
CA CYS A 302 4.32 -14.84 -28.96
C CYS A 302 4.37 -15.22 -27.48
N LEU A 303 5.56 -15.20 -26.88
CA LEU A 303 5.79 -15.30 -25.44
C LEU A 303 6.08 -13.92 -24.90
N ILE A 304 5.11 -13.39 -24.16
CA ILE A 304 5.16 -12.07 -23.55
C ILE A 304 5.55 -12.25 -22.09
N ILE A 305 6.61 -11.62 -21.65
CA ILE A 305 7.13 -11.73 -20.29
C ILE A 305 7.14 -10.35 -19.65
N ASN A 306 6.66 -10.28 -18.42
CA ASN A 306 6.67 -9.06 -17.63
C ASN A 306 7.35 -9.31 -16.30
N ASP A 307 8.35 -8.51 -15.97
CA ASP A 307 8.99 -8.47 -14.66
C ASP A 307 9.25 -7.01 -14.24
N HIS A 308 9.52 -6.80 -12.95
CA HIS A 308 9.79 -5.44 -12.48
C HIS A 308 11.17 -4.91 -12.91
N GLY A 309 12.14 -5.76 -13.19
CA GLY A 309 13.48 -5.34 -13.61
C GLY A 309 14.53 -5.25 -12.49
N ASN A 310 14.15 -5.44 -11.23
CA ASN A 310 15.05 -5.45 -10.07
C ASN A 310 15.73 -6.82 -9.81
N GLY A 311 15.51 -7.79 -10.69
CA GLY A 311 16.02 -9.16 -10.60
C GLY A 311 17.24 -9.41 -11.49
N PRO A 312 17.16 -10.35 -12.43
CA PRO A 312 18.28 -10.73 -13.30
C PRO A 312 18.78 -9.57 -14.18
N LYS A 313 20.07 -9.59 -14.50
CA LYS A 313 20.62 -8.67 -15.49
C LYS A 313 20.04 -8.97 -16.86
N THR A 314 19.92 -7.94 -17.71
CA THR A 314 19.40 -8.08 -19.07
C THR A 314 20.18 -9.12 -19.88
N SER A 315 21.53 -9.14 -19.75
CA SER A 315 22.41 -10.10 -20.42
C SER A 315 22.13 -11.58 -20.10
N ASP A 316 21.56 -11.85 -18.93
CA ASP A 316 21.34 -13.21 -18.43
C ASP A 316 19.96 -13.76 -18.83
N LEU A 317 19.04 -12.87 -19.28
CA LEU A 317 17.67 -13.21 -19.61
C LEU A 317 17.53 -14.30 -20.67
N PRO A 318 18.29 -14.32 -21.78
CA PRO A 318 18.15 -15.38 -22.78
C PRO A 318 18.33 -16.78 -22.19
N GLY A 319 19.38 -16.95 -21.35
CA GLY A 319 19.66 -18.22 -20.68
C GLY A 319 18.58 -18.60 -19.65
N ILE A 320 18.12 -17.63 -18.87
CA ILE A 320 17.08 -17.84 -17.83
C ILE A 320 15.75 -18.21 -18.48
N ILE A 321 15.31 -17.45 -19.49
CA ILE A 321 14.00 -17.60 -20.12
C ILE A 321 13.91 -18.91 -20.90
N SER A 322 14.94 -19.25 -21.68
CA SER A 322 15.01 -20.52 -22.42
C SER A 322 14.95 -21.73 -21.51
N GLN A 323 15.54 -21.66 -20.29
CA GLN A 323 15.45 -22.75 -19.31
C GLN A 323 14.11 -22.76 -18.57
N ARG A 324 13.63 -21.61 -18.14
CA ARG A 324 12.36 -21.49 -17.39
C ARG A 324 11.15 -21.91 -18.23
N TYR A 325 11.13 -21.53 -19.49
CA TYR A 325 10.04 -21.80 -20.43
C TYR A 325 10.42 -22.85 -21.49
N ARG A 326 11.27 -23.79 -21.11
CA ARG A 326 11.82 -24.81 -22.02
C ARG A 326 10.77 -25.58 -22.79
N SER A 327 9.63 -25.88 -22.18
CA SER A 327 8.54 -26.64 -22.81
C SER A 327 7.84 -25.90 -23.96
N ILE A 328 7.90 -24.57 -23.99
CA ILE A 328 7.26 -23.72 -24.98
C ILE A 328 8.26 -22.94 -25.84
N TRP A 329 9.54 -22.95 -25.47
CA TRP A 329 10.59 -22.17 -26.15
C TRP A 329 10.73 -22.48 -27.64
N SER A 330 10.61 -23.75 -28.03
CA SER A 330 10.68 -24.18 -29.43
C SER A 330 9.40 -23.87 -30.23
N ASP A 331 8.31 -23.55 -29.56
CA ASP A 331 7.00 -23.38 -30.18
C ASP A 331 6.65 -21.91 -30.43
N VAL A 332 7.48 -20.99 -29.94
CA VAL A 332 7.30 -19.54 -30.07
C VAL A 332 8.33 -18.94 -31.03
N ASP A 333 7.89 -17.98 -31.82
CA ASP A 333 8.73 -17.25 -32.79
C ASP A 333 9.15 -15.87 -32.26
N TYR A 334 8.34 -15.30 -31.35
CA TYR A 334 8.54 -13.96 -30.79
C TYR A 334 8.55 -14.01 -29.27
N VAL A 335 9.65 -13.54 -28.69
CA VAL A 335 9.79 -13.46 -27.24
C VAL A 335 10.16 -12.04 -26.85
N GLU A 336 9.32 -11.38 -26.05
CA GLU A 336 9.64 -10.05 -25.52
C GLU A 336 9.53 -10.03 -24.00
N VAL A 337 10.42 -9.26 -23.36
CA VAL A 337 10.42 -8.99 -21.92
C VAL A 337 10.20 -7.50 -21.70
N HIS A 338 9.13 -7.16 -21.00
CA HIS A 338 8.79 -5.80 -20.64
C HIS A 338 9.10 -5.56 -19.16
N ARG A 339 9.88 -4.52 -18.85
CA ARG A 339 10.43 -4.25 -17.52
C ARG A 339 10.21 -2.80 -17.11
N GLY A 340 9.88 -2.58 -15.82
CA GLY A 340 9.90 -1.27 -15.15
C GLY A 340 11.21 -0.97 -14.42
N HIS A 341 11.12 -0.41 -13.21
CA HIS A 341 12.17 -0.16 -12.22
C HIS A 341 13.24 0.90 -12.60
N LEU A 342 13.70 0.93 -13.82
CA LEU A 342 14.88 1.72 -14.17
C LEU A 342 14.59 3.22 -14.32
N HIS A 343 13.36 3.67 -14.16
CA HIS A 343 12.85 5.07 -14.18
C HIS A 343 13.50 6.01 -15.21
N THR A 344 14.65 5.67 -15.78
CA THR A 344 15.45 6.55 -16.62
C THR A 344 16.09 5.84 -17.80
N ASN A 345 15.87 6.39 -18.99
CA ASN A 345 16.67 6.10 -20.18
C ASN A 345 18.07 6.79 -20.16
N LYS A 346 18.54 7.27 -18.99
CA LYS A 346 19.72 8.17 -18.93
C LYS A 346 21.07 7.54 -18.68
N SER A 347 21.17 6.23 -18.43
CA SER A 347 22.51 5.69 -18.46
C SER A 347 22.91 5.42 -19.92
N MET A 348 24.02 5.94 -20.36
CA MET A 348 24.61 5.64 -21.69
C MET A 348 24.85 4.15 -21.95
N LYS A 349 24.51 3.29 -20.98
CA LYS A 349 24.64 1.83 -21.00
C LYS A 349 23.32 1.08 -21.06
N LEU A 350 22.16 1.74 -20.90
CA LEU A 350 20.84 1.10 -20.94
C LEU A 350 20.11 1.57 -22.18
N GLN A 351 19.84 0.66 -23.07
CA GLN A 351 19.00 0.90 -24.25
C GLN A 351 17.53 0.73 -23.84
N ALA A 352 16.65 1.56 -24.37
CA ALA A 352 15.20 1.42 -24.16
C ALA A 352 14.68 0.10 -24.74
N VAL A 353 15.34 -0.40 -25.79
CA VAL A 353 15.09 -1.69 -26.44
C VAL A 353 16.42 -2.37 -26.70
N GLU A 354 16.55 -3.60 -26.25
CA GLU A 354 17.72 -4.44 -26.48
C GLU A 354 17.29 -5.72 -27.18
N GLU A 355 17.88 -6.02 -28.33
CA GLU A 355 17.69 -7.29 -29.02
C GLU A 355 18.84 -8.23 -28.59
N LEU A 356 18.47 -9.34 -27.97
CA LEU A 356 19.37 -10.36 -27.48
C LEU A 356 19.06 -11.69 -28.18
N ASN A 357 19.95 -12.67 -28.03
CA ASN A 357 19.81 -13.99 -28.66
C ASN A 357 18.43 -14.61 -28.41
N GLY A 358 17.53 -14.45 -29.37
CA GLY A 358 16.18 -15.03 -29.37
C GLY A 358 15.10 -14.27 -28.60
N LEU A 359 15.39 -13.06 -28.09
CA LEU A 359 14.39 -12.25 -27.41
C LEU A 359 14.66 -10.73 -27.50
N THR A 360 13.61 -9.94 -27.34
CA THR A 360 13.68 -8.47 -27.21
C THR A 360 13.36 -8.08 -25.76
N VAL A 361 14.17 -7.18 -25.18
CA VAL A 361 13.93 -6.59 -23.86
C VAL A 361 13.56 -5.12 -24.03
N ARG A 362 12.45 -4.72 -23.41
CA ARG A 362 12.01 -3.32 -23.40
C ARG A 362 11.98 -2.78 -21.96
N ASN A 363 12.78 -1.76 -21.72
CA ASN A 363 12.71 -0.98 -20.49
C ASN A 363 11.63 0.09 -20.65
N LEU A 364 10.59 0.04 -19.81
CA LEU A 364 9.44 0.92 -19.88
C LEU A 364 9.67 2.18 -19.02
N SER A 365 8.99 3.25 -19.37
CA SER A 365 9.06 4.52 -18.64
C SER A 365 8.16 4.47 -17.40
N SER A 366 8.56 5.14 -16.34
CA SER A 366 7.74 5.35 -15.15
C SER A 366 6.59 6.32 -15.40
N MET A 367 5.47 6.10 -14.74
CA MET A 367 4.33 7.02 -14.72
C MET A 367 4.38 8.00 -13.54
N SER A 368 5.24 7.79 -12.54
CA SER A 368 5.28 8.60 -11.33
C SER A 368 5.91 9.97 -11.53
N ALA A 369 5.67 10.86 -10.57
CA ALA A 369 6.38 12.13 -10.46
C ALA A 369 7.83 11.92 -10.00
N THR A 370 8.66 12.93 -10.21
CA THR A 370 10.00 13.01 -9.64
C THR A 370 9.88 13.27 -8.14
N ASP A 371 10.56 12.48 -7.32
CA ASP A 371 10.70 12.72 -5.88
C ASP A 371 12.04 13.38 -5.57
N ARG A 372 12.23 13.74 -4.29
CA ARG A 372 13.43 14.41 -3.82
C ARG A 372 14.71 13.60 -4.06
N TRP A 373 14.66 12.27 -3.87
CA TRP A 373 15.83 11.42 -4.11
C TRP A 373 16.25 11.42 -5.58
N HIS A 374 15.28 11.36 -6.51
CA HIS A 374 15.56 11.42 -7.94
C HIS A 374 16.10 12.79 -8.35
N ASP A 375 15.57 13.87 -7.78
CA ASP A 375 16.03 15.24 -8.01
C ASP A 375 17.46 15.43 -7.52
N ASP A 376 17.76 15.05 -6.28
CA ASP A 376 19.11 15.11 -5.68
C ASP A 376 20.15 14.31 -6.50
N LYS A 377 19.75 13.23 -7.18
CA LYS A 377 20.59 12.42 -8.06
C LYS A 377 20.65 12.91 -9.50
N GLY A 378 19.92 13.98 -9.83
CA GLY A 378 19.86 14.50 -11.19
C GLY A 378 19.01 13.67 -12.17
N TYR A 379 18.17 12.78 -11.66
CA TYR A 379 17.22 11.98 -12.48
C TYR A 379 15.95 12.78 -12.76
N VAL A 380 16.13 13.92 -13.45
CA VAL A 380 15.06 14.87 -13.76
C VAL A 380 14.73 14.89 -15.24
N GLY A 381 13.50 15.30 -15.57
CA GLY A 381 13.05 15.46 -16.97
C GLY A 381 12.74 14.15 -17.69
N ASN A 382 12.46 13.08 -16.93
CA ASN A 382 12.00 11.82 -17.50
C ASN A 382 10.59 11.97 -18.07
N ILE A 383 10.37 11.38 -19.25
CA ILE A 383 9.02 11.33 -19.85
C ILE A 383 8.21 10.32 -19.07
N LYS A 384 7.13 10.81 -18.44
CA LYS A 384 6.14 9.98 -17.76
C LYS A 384 5.24 9.34 -18.79
N ARG A 385 5.17 8.02 -18.83
CA ARG A 385 4.56 7.34 -19.96
C ARG A 385 3.93 6.02 -19.57
N ALA A 386 2.69 5.81 -20.00
CA ALA A 386 2.10 4.50 -20.15
C ALA A 386 2.35 3.98 -21.58
N SER A 387 2.55 2.70 -21.74
CA SER A 387 2.76 2.05 -23.04
C SER A 387 1.77 0.90 -23.23
N ALA A 388 1.30 0.76 -24.48
CA ALA A 388 0.57 -0.43 -24.90
C ALA A 388 1.21 -1.03 -26.13
N PHE A 389 1.04 -2.33 -26.29
CA PHE A 389 1.55 -3.10 -27.43
C PHE A 389 0.40 -3.88 -28.02
N VAL A 390 0.23 -3.77 -29.34
CA VAL A 390 -0.73 -4.54 -30.11
C VAL A 390 -0.01 -5.76 -30.68
N TRP A 391 -0.45 -6.96 -30.31
CA TRP A 391 0.16 -8.21 -30.69
C TRP A 391 -0.68 -8.96 -31.71
N SER A 392 -0.04 -9.45 -32.76
CA SER A 392 -0.58 -10.49 -33.63
C SER A 392 -0.19 -11.87 -33.08
N LYS A 393 -1.06 -12.87 -33.23
CA LYS A 393 -0.75 -14.25 -32.82
C LYS A 393 0.47 -14.84 -33.50
N TYR A 394 0.79 -14.40 -34.71
CA TYR A 394 1.78 -15.02 -35.58
C TYR A 394 2.89 -14.08 -36.03
N ASN A 395 2.74 -12.77 -35.84
CA ASN A 395 3.64 -11.77 -36.41
C ASN A 395 4.26 -10.84 -35.34
N GLY A 396 4.19 -11.20 -34.05
CA GLY A 396 4.74 -10.39 -32.96
C GLY A 396 4.02 -9.06 -32.77
N VAL A 397 4.74 -8.04 -32.27
CA VAL A 397 4.24 -6.69 -32.02
C VAL A 397 3.93 -5.97 -33.34
N GLN A 398 2.70 -5.55 -33.53
CA GLN A 398 2.23 -4.80 -34.71
C GLN A 398 2.30 -3.29 -34.49
N ALA A 399 2.06 -2.84 -33.25
CA ALA A 399 2.13 -1.43 -32.89
C ALA A 399 2.58 -1.26 -31.44
N LYS A 400 3.36 -0.20 -31.20
CA LYS A 400 3.61 0.34 -29.86
C LYS A 400 2.92 1.69 -29.77
N ILE A 401 2.04 1.81 -28.78
CA ILE A 401 1.27 3.03 -28.50
C ILE A 401 1.74 3.61 -27.18
N ASN A 402 1.99 4.90 -27.13
CA ASN A 402 2.42 5.58 -25.93
C ASN A 402 1.48 6.72 -25.59
N TYR A 403 1.29 6.96 -24.29
CA TYR A 403 0.66 8.15 -23.74
C TYR A 403 1.62 8.81 -22.73
N ASN A 404 1.88 10.12 -22.91
CA ASN A 404 2.81 10.89 -22.08
C ASN A 404 2.03 11.87 -21.22
#